data_d3075351e9fad7c04160318785be0922
#
_entry.id   d3075351e9fad7c04160318785be0922
#
_cell.length_a   1.000
_cell.length_b   1.000
_cell.length_c   1.000
_cell.angle_alpha   90.00
_cell.angle_beta   90.00
_cell.angle_gamma   90.00
#
_symmetry.space_group_name_H-M   'P 1'
#
loop_
_entity.id
_entity.type
_entity.pdbx_description
1 polymer ?
#
loop_
_entity_poly.entity_id
_entity_poly.type
_entity_poly.pdbx_seq_one_letter_code
_entity_poly.pdbx_strand_id
1 'polypeptide(L)'
;MILSICIPTYNRVNQLDNCLNSILISKKKVDNFNFEICISDNCSEENTESIIKKYNKELTIKYNRNEKNFGFAINGIKTVSMAKGEYSWMIGDDDLILPTTLLKLKNLLQNNLDKDYFFINSYHLESSYLENFSTPFDTKNLKYENMKKISNLKRNKQTSFWEVIDPKVSWEFLIGIYLNLFRTKKWIDSIGVINQEKIKDTRVWSNFDNTCLSPIIIANAFKNSKAYIYVDPLSINLIGEREWGSMYEFVEIIRIPELLDYYRTQGLSLKRYLYCKNFALRNFSNYLFKIIIGGEKMGRNYLNIKKHILKNLIYPNVYLSPIYFIIRKFLNLFVIK
;
A
#
# COMPACT_ATOMS: atom_id res chain seq x y z
N MET A 1 -5.64 19.15 -14.51
CA MET A 1 -6.07 17.98 -13.70
C MET A 1 -5.22 17.94 -12.45
N ILE A 2 -5.86 17.80 -11.29
CA ILE A 2 -5.14 17.88 -10.00
C ILE A 2 -4.74 16.49 -9.52
N LEU A 3 -5.62 15.48 -9.68
CA LEU A 3 -5.41 14.14 -9.14
C LEU A 3 -5.63 13.06 -10.19
N SER A 4 -4.76 12.05 -10.22
CA SER A 4 -4.99 10.77 -10.89
C SER A 4 -5.08 9.66 -9.85
N ILE A 5 -6.21 8.95 -9.80
CA ILE A 5 -6.36 7.71 -9.01
C ILE A 5 -5.91 6.56 -9.91
N CYS A 6 -4.87 5.84 -9.49
CA CYS A 6 -4.20 4.82 -10.30
C CYS A 6 -4.55 3.42 -9.76
N ILE A 7 -5.21 2.59 -10.57
CA ILE A 7 -5.74 1.28 -10.16
C ILE A 7 -5.18 0.21 -11.10
N PRO A 8 -4.15 -0.55 -10.70
CA PRO A 8 -3.77 -1.77 -11.40
C PRO A 8 -4.77 -2.89 -11.09
N THR A 9 -5.20 -3.66 -12.11
CA THR A 9 -6.15 -4.77 -11.92
C THR A 9 -5.73 -6.02 -12.71
N TYR A 10 -6.15 -7.20 -12.23
CA TYR A 10 -6.00 -8.49 -12.90
C TYR A 10 -6.98 -9.52 -12.34
N ASN A 11 -7.92 -10.01 -13.17
CA ASN A 11 -8.94 -11.02 -12.83
C ASN A 11 -9.72 -10.68 -11.53
N ARG A 12 -10.24 -9.44 -11.41
CA ARG A 12 -10.92 -8.91 -10.20
C ARG A 12 -12.06 -7.97 -10.55
N VAL A 13 -12.94 -8.39 -11.45
CA VAL A 13 -14.06 -7.58 -11.94
C VAL A 13 -14.98 -7.10 -10.80
N ASN A 14 -15.32 -7.98 -9.86
CA ASN A 14 -16.21 -7.64 -8.75
C ASN A 14 -15.56 -6.65 -7.76
N GLN A 15 -14.29 -6.85 -7.45
CA GLN A 15 -13.53 -5.94 -6.58
C GLN A 15 -13.41 -4.56 -7.24
N LEU A 16 -13.07 -4.52 -8.53
CA LEU A 16 -13.01 -3.27 -9.29
C LEU A 16 -14.37 -2.57 -9.35
N ASP A 17 -15.49 -3.31 -9.47
CA ASP A 17 -16.84 -2.74 -9.43
C ASP A 17 -17.12 -2.06 -8.08
N ASN A 18 -16.76 -2.69 -6.96
CA ASN A 18 -16.87 -2.12 -5.63
C ASN A 18 -15.99 -0.87 -5.48
N CYS A 19 -14.73 -0.93 -5.93
CA CYS A 19 -13.79 0.19 -5.90
C CYS A 19 -14.34 1.40 -6.66
N LEU A 20 -14.74 1.22 -7.92
CA LEU A 20 -15.27 2.29 -8.76
C LEU A 20 -16.60 2.86 -8.24
N ASN A 21 -17.46 2.02 -7.67
CA ASN A 21 -18.69 2.50 -7.02
C ASN A 21 -18.38 3.39 -5.81
N SER A 22 -17.38 3.04 -5.01
CA SER A 22 -16.95 3.85 -3.87
C SER A 22 -16.43 5.23 -4.32
N ILE A 23 -15.70 5.28 -5.45
CA ILE A 23 -15.23 6.54 -6.05
C ILE A 23 -16.42 7.36 -6.57
N LEU A 24 -17.38 6.73 -7.23
CA LEU A 24 -18.59 7.39 -7.74
C LEU A 24 -19.41 8.00 -6.59
N ILE A 25 -19.61 7.26 -5.49
CA ILE A 25 -20.29 7.77 -4.30
C ILE A 25 -19.57 8.99 -3.72
N SER A 26 -18.25 8.95 -3.67
CA SER A 26 -17.45 10.07 -3.17
C SER A 26 -17.48 11.27 -4.13
N LYS A 27 -17.51 11.04 -5.46
CA LYS A 27 -17.64 12.10 -6.47
C LYS A 27 -18.93 12.90 -6.30
N LYS A 28 -20.04 12.23 -5.99
CA LYS A 28 -21.35 12.89 -5.78
C LYS A 28 -21.38 13.87 -4.60
N LYS A 29 -20.31 13.92 -3.78
CA LYS A 29 -20.18 14.81 -2.62
C LYS A 29 -19.15 15.93 -2.81
N VAL A 30 -18.62 16.09 -4.01
CA VAL A 30 -17.63 17.13 -4.32
C VAL A 30 -17.94 17.79 -5.65
N ASP A 31 -18.01 19.13 -5.65
CA ASP A 31 -18.16 19.92 -6.85
C ASP A 31 -16.79 20.46 -7.31
N ASN A 32 -16.64 20.64 -8.62
CA ASN A 32 -15.48 21.31 -9.23
C ASN A 32 -14.12 20.73 -8.80
N PHE A 33 -14.01 19.37 -8.73
CA PHE A 33 -12.77 18.69 -8.50
C PHE A 33 -12.35 17.94 -9.76
N ASN A 34 -11.32 18.44 -10.43
CA ASN A 34 -10.81 17.88 -11.68
C ASN A 34 -9.85 16.72 -11.40
N PHE A 35 -10.33 15.49 -11.51
CA PHE A 35 -9.56 14.25 -11.34
C PHE A 35 -9.86 13.25 -12.47
N GLU A 36 -8.98 12.28 -12.63
CA GLU A 36 -9.14 11.12 -13.50
C GLU A 36 -8.87 9.82 -12.76
N ILE A 37 -9.30 8.71 -13.35
CA ILE A 37 -8.98 7.36 -12.90
C ILE A 37 -8.17 6.69 -14.01
N CYS A 38 -6.97 6.21 -13.69
CA CYS A 38 -6.12 5.46 -14.61
C CYS A 38 -6.19 3.97 -14.23
N ILE A 39 -6.70 3.14 -15.12
CA ILE A 39 -6.82 1.69 -14.89
C ILE A 39 -5.95 0.96 -15.91
N SER A 40 -5.00 0.16 -15.39
CA SER A 40 -4.20 -0.75 -16.21
C SER A 40 -4.59 -2.19 -15.89
N ASP A 41 -5.28 -2.82 -16.84
CA ASP A 41 -5.68 -4.21 -16.79
C ASP A 41 -4.55 -5.11 -17.29
N ASN A 42 -4.08 -6.00 -16.44
CA ASN A 42 -2.93 -6.86 -16.73
C ASN A 42 -3.27 -8.10 -17.57
N CYS A 43 -4.11 -7.94 -18.59
CA CYS A 43 -4.61 -9.00 -19.47
C CYS A 43 -5.59 -9.96 -18.74
N SER A 44 -6.59 -9.41 -18.08
CA SER A 44 -7.62 -10.22 -17.40
C SER A 44 -8.39 -11.12 -18.37
N GLU A 45 -8.74 -12.31 -17.94
CA GLU A 45 -9.66 -13.21 -18.63
C GLU A 45 -11.12 -12.76 -18.45
N GLU A 46 -11.42 -12.10 -17.35
CA GLU A 46 -12.72 -11.53 -17.01
C GLU A 46 -13.02 -10.28 -17.87
N ASN A 47 -14.31 -9.98 -18.05
CA ASN A 47 -14.74 -8.84 -18.86
C ASN A 47 -14.64 -7.51 -18.08
N THR A 48 -13.40 -7.09 -17.78
CA THR A 48 -13.09 -5.81 -17.13
C THR A 48 -13.68 -4.62 -17.91
N GLU A 49 -13.67 -4.69 -19.25
CA GLU A 49 -14.15 -3.60 -20.11
C GLU A 49 -15.63 -3.28 -19.89
N SER A 50 -16.46 -4.26 -19.53
CA SER A 50 -17.87 -4.04 -19.23
C SER A 50 -18.06 -3.12 -18.01
N ILE A 51 -17.23 -3.31 -16.98
CA ILE A 51 -17.25 -2.46 -15.79
C ILE A 51 -16.77 -1.05 -16.14
N ILE A 52 -15.73 -0.91 -16.95
CA ILE A 52 -15.26 0.40 -17.41
C ILE A 52 -16.38 1.16 -18.14
N LYS A 53 -17.08 0.49 -19.07
CA LYS A 53 -18.22 1.08 -19.81
C LYS A 53 -19.36 1.53 -18.90
N LYS A 54 -19.64 0.76 -17.82
CA LYS A 54 -20.64 1.10 -16.82
C LYS A 54 -20.35 2.45 -16.16
N TYR A 55 -19.10 2.70 -15.75
CA TYR A 55 -18.71 3.89 -15.00
C TYR A 55 -18.26 5.08 -15.86
N ASN A 56 -17.85 4.90 -17.10
CA ASN A 56 -17.38 5.99 -17.99
C ASN A 56 -18.42 7.08 -18.27
N LYS A 57 -19.70 6.81 -18.00
CA LYS A 57 -20.77 7.80 -18.11
C LYS A 57 -20.68 8.90 -17.04
N GLU A 58 -20.13 8.55 -15.88
CA GLU A 58 -20.09 9.43 -14.71
C GLU A 58 -18.66 9.74 -14.24
N LEU A 59 -17.67 8.86 -14.50
CA LEU A 59 -16.28 9.00 -14.10
C LEU A 59 -15.38 9.19 -15.33
N THR A 60 -14.35 10.02 -15.21
CA THR A 60 -13.33 10.19 -16.25
C THR A 60 -12.31 9.05 -16.11
N ILE A 61 -12.49 7.96 -16.85
CA ILE A 61 -11.64 6.78 -16.77
C ILE A 61 -10.74 6.68 -17.99
N LYS A 62 -9.45 6.52 -17.78
CA LYS A 62 -8.45 6.16 -18.76
C LYS A 62 -8.10 4.69 -18.57
N TYR A 63 -8.49 3.86 -19.53
CA TYR A 63 -8.31 2.40 -19.47
C TYR A 63 -7.26 1.94 -20.48
N ASN A 64 -6.39 1.03 -20.06
CA ASN A 64 -5.46 0.29 -20.87
C ASN A 64 -5.53 -1.19 -20.52
N ARG A 65 -5.63 -2.08 -21.51
CA ARG A 65 -5.48 -3.51 -21.35
C ARG A 65 -4.13 -3.94 -21.91
N ASN A 66 -3.32 -4.60 -21.10
CA ASN A 66 -2.03 -5.14 -21.50
C ASN A 66 -2.20 -6.33 -22.45
N GLU A 67 -1.23 -6.56 -23.32
CA GLU A 67 -1.22 -7.69 -24.26
C GLU A 67 -1.01 -9.05 -23.58
N LYS A 68 -0.39 -9.05 -22.38
CA LYS A 68 -0.17 -10.22 -21.53
C LYS A 68 -0.05 -9.80 -20.07
N ASN A 69 -0.06 -10.78 -19.16
CA ASN A 69 0.23 -10.52 -17.76
C ASN A 69 1.75 -10.25 -17.57
N PHE A 70 2.09 -9.00 -17.27
CA PHE A 70 3.46 -8.56 -17.01
C PHE A 70 3.85 -8.65 -15.52
N GLY A 71 2.95 -9.11 -14.64
CA GLY A 71 3.11 -9.08 -13.19
C GLY A 71 2.74 -7.73 -12.56
N PHE A 72 2.58 -7.74 -11.24
CA PHE A 72 2.10 -6.59 -10.47
C PHE A 72 3.01 -5.36 -10.62
N ALA A 73 4.34 -5.55 -10.57
CA ALA A 73 5.30 -4.45 -10.60
C ALA A 73 5.22 -3.64 -11.89
N ILE A 74 5.28 -4.30 -13.05
CA ILE A 74 5.20 -3.62 -14.35
C ILE A 74 3.82 -3.01 -14.57
N ASN A 75 2.75 -3.71 -14.17
CA ASN A 75 1.39 -3.18 -14.27
C ASN A 75 1.21 -1.91 -13.42
N GLY A 76 1.78 -1.88 -12.21
CA GLY A 76 1.79 -0.69 -11.36
C GLY A 76 2.51 0.50 -12.00
N ILE A 77 3.70 0.29 -12.60
CA ILE A 77 4.42 1.33 -13.34
C ILE A 77 3.55 1.87 -14.50
N LYS A 78 3.00 0.96 -15.32
CA LYS A 78 2.14 1.36 -16.45
C LYS A 78 0.95 2.19 -15.98
N THR A 79 0.32 1.80 -14.88
CA THR A 79 -0.84 2.50 -14.32
C THR A 79 -0.50 3.96 -13.98
N VAL A 80 0.59 4.20 -13.23
CA VAL A 80 1.01 5.56 -12.86
C VAL A 80 1.54 6.34 -14.08
N SER A 81 2.17 5.66 -15.06
CA SER A 81 2.64 6.30 -16.30
C SER A 81 1.50 6.83 -17.17
N MET A 82 0.27 6.35 -17.01
CA MET A 82 -0.92 6.89 -17.68
C MET A 82 -1.40 8.22 -17.06
N ALA A 83 -0.99 8.55 -15.85
CA ALA A 83 -1.50 9.67 -15.06
C ALA A 83 -1.12 11.02 -15.67
N LYS A 84 -2.09 11.94 -15.74
CA LYS A 84 -1.93 13.34 -16.16
C LYS A 84 -2.16 14.33 -15.02
N GLY A 85 -2.63 13.84 -13.86
CA GLY A 85 -2.82 14.65 -12.67
C GLY A 85 -1.50 15.15 -12.10
N GLU A 86 -1.52 16.29 -11.48
CA GLU A 86 -0.37 16.85 -10.78
C GLU A 86 0.09 15.93 -9.64
N TYR A 87 -0.88 15.27 -9.00
CA TYR A 87 -0.68 14.25 -7.99
C TYR A 87 -1.25 12.91 -8.44
N SER A 88 -0.61 11.81 -8.02
CA SER A 88 -1.10 10.45 -8.20
C SER A 88 -1.33 9.78 -6.85
N TRP A 89 -2.40 9.02 -6.79
CA TRP A 89 -2.72 8.14 -5.69
C TRP A 89 -2.96 6.73 -6.23
N MET A 90 -2.11 5.78 -5.87
CA MET A 90 -2.26 4.38 -6.27
C MET A 90 -3.02 3.62 -5.19
N ILE A 91 -4.12 2.95 -5.58
CA ILE A 91 -4.93 2.08 -4.73
C ILE A 91 -5.09 0.71 -5.38
N GLY A 92 -5.37 -0.31 -4.60
CA GLY A 92 -5.74 -1.63 -5.11
C GLY A 92 -7.13 -1.61 -5.75
N ASP A 93 -7.38 -2.53 -6.67
CA ASP A 93 -8.71 -2.77 -7.24
C ASP A 93 -9.72 -3.32 -6.19
N ASP A 94 -9.20 -3.83 -5.08
CA ASP A 94 -9.96 -4.28 -3.91
C ASP A 94 -10.10 -3.22 -2.80
N ASP A 95 -9.44 -2.06 -2.92
CA ASP A 95 -9.57 -0.97 -1.96
C ASP A 95 -10.86 -0.16 -2.20
N LEU A 96 -11.43 0.38 -1.12
CA LEU A 96 -12.56 1.32 -1.19
C LEU A 96 -12.13 2.69 -0.73
N ILE A 97 -12.78 3.75 -1.24
CA ILE A 97 -12.63 5.09 -0.66
C ILE A 97 -13.87 5.48 0.15
N LEU A 98 -13.66 6.33 1.17
CA LEU A 98 -14.77 6.80 2.00
C LEU A 98 -15.65 7.80 1.24
N PRO A 99 -16.94 7.93 1.58
CA PRO A 99 -17.87 8.81 0.87
C PRO A 99 -17.44 10.28 0.79
N THR A 100 -16.59 10.76 1.69
CA THR A 100 -16.12 12.17 1.72
C THR A 100 -14.68 12.33 1.23
N THR A 101 -14.06 11.29 0.72
CA THR A 101 -12.63 11.27 0.39
C THR A 101 -12.24 12.29 -0.67
N LEU A 102 -12.99 12.39 -1.78
CA LEU A 102 -12.64 13.34 -2.84
C LEU A 102 -12.79 14.80 -2.40
N LEU A 103 -13.76 15.12 -1.53
CA LEU A 103 -13.87 16.44 -0.93
C LEU A 103 -12.68 16.75 -0.02
N LYS A 104 -12.27 15.79 0.81
CA LYS A 104 -11.10 15.94 1.69
C LYS A 104 -9.80 16.06 0.88
N LEU A 105 -9.62 15.27 -0.19
CA LEU A 105 -8.47 15.36 -1.08
C LEU A 105 -8.41 16.68 -1.83
N LYS A 106 -9.54 17.21 -2.32
CA LYS A 106 -9.60 18.53 -2.93
C LYS A 106 -9.05 19.59 -1.97
N ASN A 107 -9.57 19.64 -0.74
CA ASN A 107 -9.14 20.60 0.28
C ASN A 107 -7.67 20.40 0.68
N LEU A 108 -7.24 19.14 0.87
CA LEU A 108 -5.86 18.81 1.22
C LEU A 108 -4.87 19.31 0.17
N LEU A 109 -5.12 19.01 -1.10
CA LEU A 109 -4.22 19.38 -2.19
C LEU A 109 -4.20 20.89 -2.44
N GLN A 110 -5.36 21.56 -2.43
CA GLN A 110 -5.45 23.01 -2.63
C GLN A 110 -4.72 23.80 -1.53
N ASN A 111 -4.73 23.31 -0.29
CA ASN A 111 -4.10 23.98 0.83
C ASN A 111 -2.61 23.62 1.04
N ASN A 112 -2.04 22.72 0.23
CA ASN A 112 -0.68 22.21 0.41
C ASN A 112 0.07 22.03 -0.92
N LEU A 113 -0.06 22.98 -1.84
CA LEU A 113 0.56 22.93 -3.18
C LEU A 113 2.08 22.88 -3.15
N ASP A 114 2.71 23.30 -2.05
CA ASP A 114 4.15 23.27 -1.83
C ASP A 114 4.68 21.90 -1.36
N LYS A 115 3.81 20.91 -1.20
CA LYS A 115 4.18 19.56 -0.78
C LYS A 115 4.26 18.63 -1.99
N ASP A 116 5.26 17.76 -1.98
CA ASP A 116 5.44 16.77 -3.04
C ASP A 116 4.92 15.38 -2.65
N TYR A 117 4.83 15.13 -1.34
CA TYR A 117 4.47 13.82 -0.80
C TYR A 117 3.54 13.95 0.40
N PHE A 118 2.53 13.08 0.42
CA PHE A 118 1.57 12.95 1.52
C PHE A 118 1.48 11.50 1.97
N PHE A 119 1.68 11.26 3.26
CA PHE A 119 1.14 10.07 3.89
C PHE A 119 -0.34 10.34 4.16
N ILE A 120 -1.21 9.48 3.66
CA ILE A 120 -2.65 9.52 3.90
C ILE A 120 -3.07 8.27 4.65
N ASN A 121 -3.87 8.45 5.70
CA ASN A 121 -4.30 7.33 6.53
C ASN A 121 -5.40 6.51 5.85
N SER A 122 -5.52 5.25 6.27
CA SER A 122 -6.53 4.32 5.79
C SER A 122 -7.09 3.51 6.96
N TYR A 123 -8.21 2.83 6.71
CA TYR A 123 -8.72 1.76 7.55
C TYR A 123 -8.30 0.39 7.00
N HIS A 124 -8.20 -0.60 7.88
CA HIS A 124 -8.32 -2.02 7.56
C HIS A 124 -9.72 -2.50 7.87
N LEU A 125 -10.27 -3.32 6.99
CA LEU A 125 -11.54 -4.03 7.14
C LEU A 125 -11.40 -5.44 6.59
N GLU A 126 -11.91 -6.44 7.30
CA GLU A 126 -11.95 -7.82 6.78
C GLU A 126 -12.88 -7.87 5.55
N SER A 127 -12.40 -8.49 4.47
CA SER A 127 -13.14 -8.57 3.21
C SER A 127 -14.47 -9.32 3.34
N SER A 128 -14.53 -10.31 4.23
CA SER A 128 -15.75 -11.04 4.59
C SER A 128 -16.91 -10.14 5.05
N TYR A 129 -16.62 -8.91 5.49
CA TYR A 129 -17.67 -7.93 5.79
C TYR A 129 -18.54 -7.63 4.56
N LEU A 130 -17.94 -7.58 3.37
CA LEU A 130 -18.63 -7.26 2.12
C LEU A 130 -19.51 -8.40 1.62
N GLU A 131 -19.26 -9.65 2.02
CA GLU A 131 -20.03 -10.84 1.62
C GLU A 131 -21.51 -10.75 2.02
N ASN A 132 -21.84 -9.92 3.02
CA ASN A 132 -23.19 -9.69 3.47
C ASN A 132 -23.98 -8.67 2.62
N PHE A 133 -23.37 -8.14 1.54
CA PHE A 133 -23.95 -7.07 0.72
C PHE A 133 -23.88 -7.44 -0.76
N SER A 134 -24.73 -6.79 -1.56
CA SER A 134 -24.71 -6.92 -3.02
C SER A 134 -23.50 -6.21 -3.64
N THR A 135 -23.02 -6.71 -4.78
CA THR A 135 -22.04 -6.02 -5.63
C THR A 135 -22.77 -5.18 -6.68
N PRO A 136 -22.43 -3.88 -6.87
CA PRO A 136 -21.36 -3.17 -6.15
C PRO A 136 -21.77 -2.75 -4.72
N PHE A 137 -20.82 -2.86 -3.81
CA PHE A 137 -21.01 -2.47 -2.41
C PHE A 137 -21.28 -0.96 -2.26
N ASP A 138 -22.33 -0.58 -1.53
CA ASP A 138 -22.59 0.81 -1.18
C ASP A 138 -21.86 1.20 0.12
N THR A 139 -20.87 2.08 0.01
CA THR A 139 -20.06 2.55 1.15
C THR A 139 -20.86 3.32 2.22
N LYS A 140 -22.13 3.63 1.98
CA LYS A 140 -23.03 4.14 3.04
C LYS A 140 -23.33 3.11 4.11
N ASN A 141 -23.18 1.80 3.78
CA ASN A 141 -23.38 0.69 4.71
C ASN A 141 -22.18 0.40 5.60
N LEU A 142 -21.08 1.17 5.49
CA LEU A 142 -19.90 1.00 6.31
C LEU A 142 -20.19 1.30 7.79
N LYS A 143 -19.75 0.39 8.66
CA LYS A 143 -19.78 0.54 10.12
C LYS A 143 -18.36 0.75 10.62
N TYR A 144 -18.07 1.93 11.14
CA TYR A 144 -16.73 2.35 11.54
C TYR A 144 -16.17 1.56 12.72
N GLU A 145 -17.01 0.99 13.57
CA GLU A 145 -16.63 0.11 14.68
C GLU A 145 -15.92 -1.18 14.24
N ASN A 146 -16.17 -1.62 13.01
CA ASN A 146 -15.55 -2.83 12.45
C ASN A 146 -14.17 -2.56 11.81
N MET A 147 -13.73 -1.31 11.80
CA MET A 147 -12.54 -0.90 11.09
C MET A 147 -11.41 -0.49 12.03
N LYS A 148 -10.17 -0.82 11.67
CA LYS A 148 -8.96 -0.42 12.41
C LYS A 148 -8.17 0.60 11.62
N LYS A 149 -7.84 1.75 12.23
CA LYS A 149 -6.93 2.73 11.60
C LYS A 149 -5.52 2.18 11.50
N ILE A 150 -4.85 2.44 10.37
CA ILE A 150 -3.43 2.11 10.19
C ILE A 150 -2.56 3.01 11.05
N SER A 151 -2.79 4.32 10.99
CA SER A 151 -2.14 5.28 11.86
C SER A 151 -3.08 5.76 12.96
N ASN A 152 -2.59 5.76 14.20
CA ASN A 152 -3.31 6.28 15.37
C ASN A 152 -2.88 7.71 15.76
N LEU A 153 -2.12 8.38 14.90
CA LEU A 153 -1.77 9.79 15.10
C LEU A 153 -3.04 10.66 15.21
N LYS A 154 -2.98 11.69 16.06
CA LYS A 154 -4.16 12.52 16.38
C LYS A 154 -4.19 13.84 15.61
N ARG A 155 -3.08 14.28 15.04
CA ARG A 155 -2.97 15.59 14.39
C ARG A 155 -2.20 15.49 13.08
N ASN A 156 -2.70 16.21 12.08
CA ASN A 156 -1.98 16.43 10.83
C ASN A 156 -0.64 17.13 11.08
N LYS A 157 0.37 16.82 10.28
CA LYS A 157 1.72 17.36 10.49
C LYS A 157 2.43 17.63 9.16
N GLN A 158 2.94 18.84 8.99
CA GLN A 158 3.95 19.13 7.98
C GLN A 158 5.31 18.63 8.46
N THR A 159 6.09 18.02 7.57
CA THR A 159 7.36 17.39 7.95
C THR A 159 8.27 17.22 6.73
N SER A 160 9.45 16.63 6.90
CA SER A 160 10.28 16.12 5.80
C SER A 160 9.89 14.67 5.49
N PHE A 161 10.23 14.21 4.28
CA PHE A 161 9.90 12.85 3.83
C PHE A 161 10.39 11.77 4.81
N TRP A 162 11.64 11.85 5.27
CA TRP A 162 12.20 10.83 6.16
C TRP A 162 11.53 10.76 7.54
N GLU A 163 10.85 11.83 7.96
CA GLU A 163 10.09 11.82 9.21
C GLU A 163 8.79 10.99 9.12
N VAL A 164 8.33 10.68 7.91
CA VAL A 164 7.19 9.79 7.69
C VAL A 164 7.57 8.32 7.99
N ILE A 165 8.86 7.97 7.86
CA ILE A 165 9.36 6.63 8.16
C ILE A 165 9.49 6.46 9.67
N ASP A 166 8.38 6.15 10.31
CA ASP A 166 8.25 5.95 11.75
C ASP A 166 7.11 4.94 12.01
N PRO A 167 7.31 3.92 12.85
CA PRO A 167 6.25 2.95 13.18
C PRO A 167 5.02 3.60 13.85
N LYS A 168 5.16 4.82 14.43
CA LYS A 168 4.03 5.61 14.93
C LYS A 168 3.16 6.18 13.82
N VAL A 169 3.74 6.42 12.64
CA VAL A 169 3.01 6.85 11.44
C VAL A 169 2.39 5.63 10.77
N SER A 170 3.22 4.67 10.39
CA SER A 170 2.77 3.40 9.82
C SER A 170 3.83 2.31 10.05
N TRP A 171 3.39 1.14 10.50
CA TRP A 171 4.26 -0.03 10.61
C TRP A 171 4.64 -0.63 9.25
N GLU A 172 3.93 -0.25 8.19
CA GLU A 172 4.16 -0.73 6.82
C GLU A 172 5.30 0.02 6.12
N PHE A 173 5.79 1.13 6.69
CA PHE A 173 6.91 1.90 6.15
C PHE A 173 6.78 2.19 4.64
N LEU A 174 5.58 2.57 4.19
CA LEU A 174 5.22 2.92 2.81
C LEU A 174 5.01 1.74 1.84
N ILE A 175 5.09 0.48 2.27
CA ILE A 175 4.75 -0.67 1.41
C ILE A 175 3.28 -0.64 0.97
N GLY A 176 2.35 -0.21 1.82
CA GLY A 176 0.95 -0.02 1.47
C GLY A 176 0.80 1.07 0.41
N ILE A 177 0.51 0.69 -0.84
CA ILE A 177 0.41 1.64 -1.97
C ILE A 177 -0.66 2.71 -1.74
N TYR A 178 -1.76 2.35 -1.10
CA TYR A 178 -2.91 3.21 -0.78
C TYR A 178 -2.63 4.29 0.28
N LEU A 179 -1.48 4.22 0.95
CA LEU A 179 -1.04 5.22 1.95
C LEU A 179 -0.27 6.40 1.34
N ASN A 180 0.00 6.35 0.03
CA ASN A 180 0.95 7.24 -0.63
C ASN A 180 0.24 8.10 -1.68
N LEU A 181 0.19 9.41 -1.44
CA LEU A 181 -0.23 10.40 -2.42
C LEU A 181 0.98 11.27 -2.76
N PHE A 182 1.31 11.41 -4.03
CA PHE A 182 2.59 11.96 -4.42
C PHE A 182 2.54 12.76 -5.72
N ARG A 183 3.52 13.64 -5.92
CA ARG A 183 3.74 14.43 -7.15
C ARG A 183 4.06 13.49 -8.31
N THR A 184 3.15 13.40 -9.28
CA THR A 184 3.20 12.44 -10.41
C THR A 184 4.51 12.50 -11.16
N LYS A 185 4.91 13.69 -11.60
CA LYS A 185 6.12 13.86 -12.41
C LYS A 185 7.38 13.36 -11.69
N LYS A 186 7.57 13.69 -10.42
CA LYS A 186 8.74 13.25 -9.64
C LYS A 186 8.82 11.72 -9.51
N TRP A 187 7.67 11.06 -9.35
CA TRP A 187 7.60 9.61 -9.29
C TRP A 187 7.98 8.98 -10.63
N ILE A 188 7.41 9.47 -11.75
CA ILE A 188 7.70 8.99 -13.11
C ILE A 188 9.18 9.18 -13.46
N ASP A 189 9.75 10.34 -13.18
CA ASP A 189 11.17 10.65 -13.43
C ASP A 189 12.11 9.74 -12.62
N SER A 190 11.62 9.11 -11.56
CA SER A 190 12.39 8.22 -10.68
C SER A 190 12.24 6.72 -10.99
N ILE A 191 11.45 6.31 -12.00
CA ILE A 191 11.26 4.90 -12.35
C ILE A 191 12.58 4.20 -12.71
N GLY A 192 13.53 4.94 -13.29
CA GLY A 192 14.83 4.39 -13.70
C GLY A 192 15.70 3.82 -12.58
N VAL A 193 15.35 4.04 -11.29
CA VAL A 193 16.08 3.45 -10.14
C VAL A 193 15.78 1.96 -9.94
N ILE A 194 14.72 1.45 -10.56
CA ILE A 194 14.29 0.06 -10.44
C ILE A 194 15.10 -0.82 -11.40
N ASN A 195 15.51 -1.99 -10.91
CA ASN A 195 16.14 -2.99 -11.76
C ASN A 195 15.10 -3.63 -12.70
N GLN A 196 15.15 -3.22 -13.98
CA GLN A 196 14.18 -3.62 -15.00
C GLN A 196 14.15 -5.15 -15.23
N GLU A 197 15.28 -5.86 -15.06
CA GLU A 197 15.31 -7.31 -15.23
C GLU A 197 14.64 -8.04 -14.07
N LYS A 198 14.81 -7.54 -12.84
CA LYS A 198 14.19 -8.16 -11.66
C LYS A 198 12.68 -8.03 -11.62
N ILE A 199 12.13 -6.92 -12.12
CA ILE A 199 10.67 -6.73 -12.12
C ILE A 199 9.94 -7.53 -13.22
N LYS A 200 10.68 -8.13 -14.17
CA LYS A 200 10.13 -9.10 -15.14
C LYS A 200 9.72 -10.42 -14.48
N ASP A 201 10.23 -10.72 -13.28
CA ASP A 201 9.78 -11.89 -12.52
C ASP A 201 8.35 -11.67 -12.02
N THR A 202 7.40 -12.39 -12.62
CA THR A 202 5.97 -12.23 -12.33
C THR A 202 5.54 -12.90 -11.02
N ARG A 203 6.41 -13.72 -10.40
CA ARG A 203 6.11 -14.34 -9.11
C ARG A 203 6.02 -13.30 -8.01
N VAL A 204 4.90 -13.31 -7.30
CA VAL A 204 4.64 -12.34 -6.25
C VAL A 204 5.73 -12.40 -5.17
N TRP A 205 6.31 -11.23 -4.87
CA TRP A 205 7.30 -11.01 -3.79
C TRP A 205 8.58 -11.87 -3.86
N SER A 206 8.89 -12.44 -5.04
CA SER A 206 10.06 -13.26 -5.27
C SER A 206 11.38 -12.53 -5.01
N ASN A 207 11.43 -11.23 -5.28
CA ASN A 207 12.63 -10.43 -5.07
C ASN A 207 12.29 -9.05 -4.49
N PHE A 208 13.33 -8.31 -4.07
CA PHE A 208 13.20 -7.01 -3.43
C PHE A 208 12.56 -5.97 -4.34
N ASP A 209 12.98 -5.91 -5.62
CA ASP A 209 12.54 -4.88 -6.56
C ASP A 209 11.05 -5.04 -6.90
N ASN A 210 10.54 -6.27 -7.10
CA ASN A 210 9.13 -6.47 -7.38
C ASN A 210 8.23 -6.35 -6.15
N THR A 211 8.78 -6.60 -4.93
CA THR A 211 8.03 -6.42 -3.68
C THR A 211 7.93 -4.95 -3.28
N CYS A 212 9.07 -4.24 -3.34
CA CYS A 212 9.20 -2.88 -2.81
C CYS A 212 9.24 -1.83 -3.92
N LEU A 213 8.67 -2.10 -5.10
CA LEU A 213 8.70 -1.23 -6.26
C LEU A 213 8.34 0.22 -5.90
N SER A 214 7.12 0.43 -5.42
CA SER A 214 6.61 1.77 -5.10
C SER A 214 7.43 2.46 -4.00
N PRO A 215 7.74 1.82 -2.85
CA PRO A 215 8.60 2.43 -1.82
C PRO A 215 10.00 2.80 -2.29
N ILE A 216 10.61 2.01 -3.20
CA ILE A 216 11.93 2.32 -3.77
C ILE A 216 11.86 3.59 -4.60
N ILE A 217 10.88 3.69 -5.51
CA ILE A 217 10.67 4.87 -6.36
C ILE A 217 10.37 6.09 -5.48
N ILE A 218 9.46 5.96 -4.50
CA ILE A 218 9.07 7.03 -3.58
C ILE A 218 10.28 7.56 -2.80
N ALA A 219 11.12 6.67 -2.26
CA ALA A 219 12.31 7.09 -1.52
C ALA A 219 13.27 7.93 -2.40
N ASN A 220 13.47 7.53 -3.65
CA ASN A 220 14.32 8.29 -4.57
C ASN A 220 13.69 9.63 -4.98
N ALA A 221 12.41 9.61 -5.32
CA ALA A 221 11.69 10.79 -5.80
C ALA A 221 11.57 11.88 -4.72
N PHE A 222 11.40 11.47 -3.45
CA PHE A 222 10.96 12.39 -2.39
C PHE A 222 11.92 12.55 -1.22
N LYS A 223 13.10 11.90 -1.21
CA LYS A 223 14.09 11.96 -0.11
C LYS A 223 14.41 13.36 0.41
N ASN A 224 14.33 14.36 -0.45
CA ASN A 224 14.60 15.78 -0.13
C ASN A 224 13.33 16.64 -0.12
N SER A 225 12.15 16.03 -0.17
CA SER A 225 10.90 16.76 -0.30
C SER A 225 10.26 17.10 1.04
N LYS A 226 9.49 18.19 1.02
CA LYS A 226 8.50 18.45 2.08
C LYS A 226 7.38 17.44 1.98
N ALA A 227 6.98 16.90 3.11
CA ALA A 227 5.90 15.93 3.24
C ALA A 227 4.80 16.42 4.17
N TYR A 228 3.63 15.82 4.05
CA TYR A 228 2.50 16.05 4.92
C TYR A 228 1.94 14.72 5.42
N ILE A 229 1.69 14.60 6.71
CA ILE A 229 1.01 13.47 7.33
C ILE A 229 -0.45 13.87 7.54
N TYR A 230 -1.36 13.20 6.84
CA TYR A 230 -2.80 13.39 6.96
C TYR A 230 -3.42 12.22 7.73
N VAL A 231 -3.98 12.49 8.91
CA VAL A 231 -4.34 11.46 9.89
C VAL A 231 -5.76 10.92 9.77
N ASP A 232 -6.67 11.63 9.09
CA ASP A 232 -8.01 11.12 8.85
C ASP A 232 -7.97 10.06 7.75
N PRO A 233 -8.56 8.88 7.95
CA PRO A 233 -8.63 7.88 6.89
C PRO A 233 -9.38 8.38 5.67
N LEU A 234 -8.83 8.06 4.48
CA LEU A 234 -9.41 8.38 3.18
C LEU A 234 -9.83 7.13 2.42
N SER A 235 -9.27 5.98 2.75
CA SER A 235 -9.55 4.70 2.12
C SER A 235 -9.78 3.60 3.13
N ILE A 236 -10.19 2.45 2.62
CA ILE A 236 -10.33 1.21 3.34
C ILE A 236 -9.57 0.15 2.55
N ASN A 237 -8.53 -0.40 3.16
CA ASN A 237 -7.83 -1.54 2.63
C ASN A 237 -8.52 -2.82 3.11
N LEU A 238 -9.07 -3.60 2.17
CA LEU A 238 -9.68 -4.90 2.47
C LEU A 238 -8.58 -5.95 2.68
N ILE A 239 -8.69 -6.70 3.77
CA ILE A 239 -7.74 -7.76 4.14
C ILE A 239 -8.48 -9.11 4.17
N GLY A 240 -7.74 -10.20 3.88
CA GLY A 240 -8.27 -11.57 3.98
C GLY A 240 -8.43 -12.33 2.67
N GLU A 241 -8.55 -11.66 1.51
CA GLU A 241 -8.86 -12.31 0.22
C GLU A 241 -7.67 -12.49 -0.73
N ARG A 242 -6.44 -12.24 -0.29
CA ARG A 242 -5.30 -12.20 -1.22
C ARG A 242 -4.60 -13.55 -1.28
N GLU A 243 -4.41 -14.09 -2.49
CA GLU A 243 -3.66 -15.33 -2.74
C GLU A 243 -2.28 -15.34 -2.11
N TRP A 244 -1.64 -14.17 -2.03
CA TRP A 244 -0.32 -14.00 -1.40
C TRP A 244 -0.36 -13.74 0.10
N GLY A 245 -1.53 -13.82 0.75
CA GLY A 245 -1.69 -13.60 2.20
C GLY A 245 -0.75 -14.46 3.04
N SER A 246 -0.45 -15.68 2.59
CA SER A 246 0.52 -16.59 3.24
C SER A 246 1.96 -16.06 3.28
N MET A 247 2.31 -15.04 2.49
CA MET A 247 3.64 -14.44 2.46
C MET A 247 3.76 -13.15 3.29
N TYR A 248 2.71 -12.73 4.01
CA TYR A 248 2.80 -11.50 4.83
C TYR A 248 3.88 -11.58 5.90
N GLU A 249 4.05 -12.74 6.57
CA GLU A 249 5.10 -12.93 7.55
C GLU A 249 6.50 -12.76 6.93
N PHE A 250 6.69 -13.26 5.70
CA PHE A 250 7.94 -13.09 4.97
C PHE A 250 8.20 -11.63 4.63
N VAL A 251 7.19 -10.92 4.13
CA VAL A 251 7.32 -9.48 3.82
C VAL A 251 7.67 -8.69 5.07
N GLU A 252 7.00 -8.94 6.19
CA GLU A 252 7.21 -8.19 7.43
C GLU A 252 8.64 -8.35 7.96
N ILE A 253 9.18 -9.59 8.06
CA ILE A 253 10.47 -9.82 8.71
C ILE A 253 11.66 -9.88 7.74
N ILE A 254 11.41 -9.91 6.42
CA ILE A 254 12.48 -9.97 5.41
C ILE A 254 12.44 -8.73 4.51
N ARG A 255 11.33 -8.47 3.79
CA ARG A 255 11.27 -7.39 2.80
C ARG A 255 11.25 -5.99 3.43
N ILE A 256 10.53 -5.81 4.55
CA ILE A 256 10.56 -4.53 5.27
C ILE A 256 11.96 -4.22 5.85
N PRO A 257 12.67 -5.13 6.53
CA PRO A 257 14.06 -4.91 6.90
C PRO A 257 15.00 -4.59 5.73
N GLU A 258 14.84 -5.25 4.57
CA GLU A 258 15.59 -4.92 3.34
C GLU A 258 15.27 -3.50 2.85
N LEU A 259 14.00 -3.10 2.88
CA LEU A 259 13.56 -1.76 2.52
C LEU A 259 14.18 -0.70 3.44
N LEU A 260 14.24 -0.95 4.74
CA LEU A 260 14.90 -0.04 5.68
C LEU A 260 16.41 0.04 5.46
N ASP A 261 17.08 -1.07 5.08
CA ASP A 261 18.48 -1.07 4.65
C ASP A 261 18.66 -0.15 3.43
N TYR A 262 17.77 -0.27 2.44
CA TYR A 262 17.76 0.60 1.26
C TYR A 262 17.52 2.07 1.64
N TYR A 263 16.52 2.37 2.48
CA TYR A 263 16.26 3.74 2.95
C TYR A 263 17.48 4.36 3.65
N ARG A 264 18.24 3.54 4.41
CA ARG A 264 19.50 3.99 5.03
C ARG A 264 20.50 4.45 4.00
N THR A 265 20.63 3.78 2.85
CA THR A 265 21.52 4.21 1.76
C THR A 265 21.02 5.47 1.05
N GLN A 266 19.71 5.76 1.11
CA GLN A 266 19.09 6.92 0.47
C GLN A 266 19.04 8.18 1.36
N GLY A 267 19.47 8.09 2.62
CA GLY A 267 19.54 9.25 3.52
C GLY A 267 18.72 9.16 4.81
N LEU A 268 18.05 8.05 5.08
CA LEU A 268 17.41 7.83 6.38
C LEU A 268 18.47 7.89 7.50
N SER A 269 18.26 8.71 8.53
CA SER A 269 19.23 8.89 9.60
C SER A 269 19.52 7.58 10.34
N LEU A 270 20.76 7.37 10.83
CA LEU A 270 21.15 6.14 11.53
C LEU A 270 20.23 5.84 12.73
N LYS A 271 19.93 6.86 13.54
CA LYS A 271 19.06 6.73 14.70
C LYS A 271 17.67 6.19 14.31
N ARG A 272 17.06 6.78 13.28
CA ARG A 272 15.73 6.37 12.80
C ARG A 272 15.77 4.99 12.15
N TYR A 273 16.78 4.71 11.35
CA TYR A 273 17.01 3.40 10.74
C TYR A 273 17.08 2.29 11.80
N LEU A 274 17.93 2.44 12.83
CA LEU A 274 18.06 1.43 13.91
C LEU A 274 16.74 1.23 14.65
N TYR A 275 16.03 2.31 14.98
CA TYR A 275 14.73 2.26 15.63
C TYR A 275 13.68 1.53 14.79
N CYS A 276 13.51 1.93 13.53
CA CYS A 276 12.52 1.33 12.62
C CYS A 276 12.84 -0.13 12.32
N LYS A 277 14.12 -0.45 12.11
CA LYS A 277 14.53 -1.83 11.81
C LYS A 277 14.34 -2.76 13.01
N ASN A 278 14.71 -2.32 14.20
CA ASN A 278 14.43 -3.08 15.42
C ASN A 278 12.90 -3.30 15.59
N PHE A 279 12.07 -2.29 15.31
CA PHE A 279 10.62 -2.43 15.34
C PHE A 279 10.10 -3.43 14.30
N ALA A 280 10.59 -3.38 13.06
CA ALA A 280 10.20 -4.32 12.00
C ALA A 280 10.49 -5.78 12.36
N LEU A 281 11.50 -6.03 13.19
CA LEU A 281 11.90 -7.36 13.66
C LEU A 281 11.14 -7.85 14.93
N ARG A 282 10.09 -7.13 15.39
CA ARG A 282 9.35 -7.47 16.61
C ARG A 282 8.65 -8.84 16.60
N ASN A 283 8.43 -9.42 15.43
CA ASN A 283 7.82 -10.75 15.25
C ASN A 283 8.81 -11.77 14.67
N PHE A 284 10.10 -11.45 14.60
CA PHE A 284 11.11 -12.14 13.81
C PHE A 284 11.16 -13.66 14.05
N SER A 285 11.38 -14.11 15.28
CA SER A 285 11.58 -15.53 15.58
C SER A 285 10.32 -16.35 15.29
N ASN A 286 9.14 -15.81 15.65
CA ASN A 286 7.87 -16.49 15.41
C ASN A 286 7.55 -16.62 13.92
N TYR A 287 7.74 -15.54 13.16
CA TYR A 287 7.48 -15.55 11.72
C TYR A 287 8.53 -16.36 10.95
N LEU A 288 9.80 -16.29 11.37
CA LEU A 288 10.84 -17.15 10.79
C LEU A 288 10.51 -18.63 10.95
N PHE A 289 10.05 -19.04 12.13
CA PHE A 289 9.61 -20.41 12.38
C PHE A 289 8.45 -20.81 11.47
N LYS A 290 7.44 -19.97 11.32
CA LYS A 290 6.32 -20.21 10.39
C LYS A 290 6.79 -20.34 8.94
N ILE A 291 7.70 -19.46 8.48
CA ILE A 291 8.25 -19.49 7.12
C ILE A 291 9.01 -20.82 6.86
N ILE A 292 9.81 -21.26 7.84
CA ILE A 292 10.57 -22.51 7.72
C ILE A 292 9.62 -23.72 7.60
N ILE A 293 8.59 -23.81 8.42
CA ILE A 293 7.60 -24.89 8.40
C ILE A 293 6.68 -24.80 7.17
N GLY A 294 6.19 -23.60 6.84
CA GLY A 294 5.24 -23.37 5.74
C GLY A 294 5.87 -23.52 4.34
N GLY A 295 7.19 -23.59 4.27
CA GLY A 295 7.92 -23.92 3.05
C GLY A 295 7.84 -22.82 1.97
N GLU A 296 7.78 -23.23 0.71
CA GLU A 296 7.81 -22.32 -0.45
C GLU A 296 6.62 -21.37 -0.49
N LYS A 297 5.45 -21.82 -0.08
CA LYS A 297 4.22 -20.99 -0.03
C LYS A 297 4.36 -19.77 0.90
N MET A 298 5.26 -19.85 1.87
CA MET A 298 5.57 -18.75 2.80
C MET A 298 6.92 -18.08 2.50
N GLY A 299 7.52 -18.32 1.33
CA GLY A 299 8.73 -17.65 0.87
C GLY A 299 10.05 -18.23 1.38
N ARG A 300 10.07 -19.48 1.95
CA ARG A 300 11.30 -20.12 2.46
C ARG A 300 12.42 -20.18 1.43
N ASN A 301 12.10 -20.43 0.16
CA ASN A 301 13.06 -20.50 -0.95
C ASN A 301 13.73 -19.16 -1.28
N TYR A 302 13.20 -18.04 -0.80
CA TYR A 302 13.78 -16.69 -0.93
C TYR A 302 14.62 -16.29 0.29
N LEU A 303 14.74 -17.15 1.32
CA LEU A 303 15.56 -16.85 2.50
C LEU A 303 17.05 -16.95 2.17
N ASN A 304 17.79 -15.95 2.63
CA ASN A 304 19.26 -15.98 2.67
C ASN A 304 19.73 -15.86 4.12
N ILE A 305 20.34 -16.92 4.65
CA ILE A 305 20.74 -17.02 6.07
C ILE A 305 21.63 -15.86 6.46
N LYS A 306 22.67 -15.56 5.66
CA LYS A 306 23.63 -14.49 5.98
C LYS A 306 22.97 -13.11 6.00
N LYS A 307 22.15 -12.83 4.98
CA LYS A 307 21.52 -11.51 4.78
C LYS A 307 20.34 -11.28 5.72
N HIS A 308 19.47 -12.30 5.87
CA HIS A 308 18.19 -12.13 6.51
C HIS A 308 18.17 -12.58 7.98
N ILE A 309 19.07 -13.48 8.37
CA ILE A 309 19.15 -13.99 9.74
C ILE A 309 20.37 -13.41 10.45
N LEU A 310 21.59 -13.78 10.04
CA LEU A 310 22.79 -13.39 10.78
C LEU A 310 22.97 -11.88 10.93
N LYS A 311 22.70 -11.11 9.86
CA LYS A 311 22.80 -9.66 9.88
C LYS A 311 21.80 -9.00 10.85
N ASN A 312 20.69 -9.66 11.14
CA ASN A 312 19.65 -9.13 12.02
C ASN A 312 19.81 -9.52 13.50
N LEU A 313 20.74 -10.41 13.84
CA LEU A 313 21.00 -10.84 15.23
C LEU A 313 21.48 -9.71 16.16
N ILE A 314 21.92 -8.58 15.63
CA ILE A 314 22.30 -7.41 16.44
C ILE A 314 21.09 -6.65 17.02
N TYR A 315 19.86 -6.94 16.57
CA TYR A 315 18.67 -6.22 16.99
C TYR A 315 17.98 -6.91 18.16
N PRO A 316 17.72 -6.17 19.28
CA PRO A 316 17.10 -6.76 20.50
C PRO A 316 15.77 -7.48 20.23
N ASN A 317 14.94 -6.95 19.34
CA ASN A 317 13.62 -7.53 19.06
C ASN A 317 13.70 -8.93 18.43
N VAL A 318 14.82 -9.33 17.83
CA VAL A 318 15.02 -10.72 17.36
C VAL A 318 14.92 -11.70 18.53
N TYR A 319 15.49 -11.34 19.68
CA TYR A 319 15.49 -12.17 20.90
C TYR A 319 14.23 -12.00 21.73
N LEU A 320 13.64 -10.80 21.74
CA LEU A 320 12.42 -10.50 22.50
C LEU A 320 11.14 -10.99 21.81
N SER A 321 11.19 -11.29 20.51
CA SER A 321 10.00 -11.69 19.76
C SER A 321 9.29 -12.94 20.27
N PRO A 322 9.96 -14.01 20.76
CA PRO A 322 9.28 -15.15 21.40
C PRO A 322 8.53 -14.76 22.66
N ILE A 323 9.12 -13.87 23.49
CA ILE A 323 8.51 -13.40 24.73
C ILE A 323 7.24 -12.59 24.42
N TYR A 324 7.31 -11.68 23.47
CA TYR A 324 6.14 -10.91 23.03
C TYR A 324 5.02 -11.80 22.48
N PHE A 325 5.37 -12.88 21.79
CA PHE A 325 4.39 -13.83 21.30
C PHE A 325 3.65 -14.54 22.43
N ILE A 326 4.37 -14.99 23.44
CA ILE A 326 3.80 -15.65 24.64
C ILE A 326 2.87 -14.67 25.36
N ILE A 327 3.34 -13.45 25.64
CA ILE A 327 2.54 -12.42 26.32
C ILE A 327 1.25 -12.14 25.56
N ARG A 328 1.30 -11.96 24.23
CA ARG A 328 0.09 -11.72 23.41
C ARG A 328 -0.90 -12.88 23.46
N LYS A 329 -0.42 -14.13 23.41
CA LYS A 329 -1.29 -15.30 23.59
C LYS A 329 -1.99 -15.29 24.94
N PHE A 330 -1.27 -14.99 26.01
CA PHE A 330 -1.87 -14.87 27.35
C PHE A 330 -2.90 -13.75 27.41
N LEU A 331 -2.59 -12.55 26.92
CA LEU A 331 -3.53 -11.42 26.91
C LEU A 331 -4.80 -11.71 26.12
N ASN A 332 -4.69 -12.36 24.96
CA ASN A 332 -5.86 -12.75 24.15
C ASN A 332 -6.75 -13.80 24.84
N LEU A 333 -6.20 -14.66 25.71
CA LEU A 333 -6.99 -15.59 26.50
C LEU A 333 -7.87 -14.89 27.58
N PHE A 334 -7.50 -13.68 27.98
CA PHE A 334 -8.28 -12.89 28.96
C PHE A 334 -9.25 -11.89 28.31
N VAL A 335 -9.15 -11.64 27.00
CA VAL A 335 -10.05 -10.75 26.25
C VAL A 335 -11.25 -11.53 25.64
N ILE A 336 -11.20 -12.88 25.63
CA ILE A 336 -12.28 -13.77 25.17
C ILE A 336 -13.09 -14.30 26.38
N LYS A 337 -13.43 -13.42 27.33
CA LYS A 337 -14.47 -13.71 28.33
C LYS A 337 -15.46 -12.57 28.39
#